data_4343218a6f25721c02393782bd4c204c
#
_entry.id   4343218a6f25721c02393782bd4c204c
#
_cell.length_a   1.000
_cell.length_b   1.000
_cell.length_c   1.000
_cell.angle_alpha   90.00
_cell.angle_beta   90.00
_cell.angle_gamma   90.00
#
_symmetry.space_group_name_H-M   'P 1'
#
loop_
_entity.id
_entity.type
_entity.pdbx_description
1 polymer ?
#
loop_
_entity_poly.entity_id
_entity_poly.type
_entity_poly.pdbx_seq_one_letter_code
_entity_poly.pdbx_strand_id
1 'polypeptide(L)'
;MSARVLVADDDEDIRAYLEVTLQLAGFHVLLANDGAEAIQVARNARPDVVLLDVMMPTRDGLDALRQLRDDPRTGHLPVMLLTARVQTDDAITGLDAGADDYLTKPFDPDELVARVRAALRRAETQRTRNPLTGLPGNESILARLSRLLDRGAGFALLYVDLDRFKPFNDHYGFLRGDDALRSVATVLQAVRDELDDPEAFVGHVGGDDFVVLVRPELAETAARRICERFDALAPTLYDPPDRQAGSIEVPDRRGVPQRYDLLSLSIGVASTEVRDFAHHGDMVSTATEMKRYAKSRKGPGSDYAVDRRAPGDGVEMEVELP
;
A
#
# COMPACT_ATOMS: atom_id res chain seq x y z
N MET A 1 -12.67 -5.28 15.75
CA MET A 1 -12.31 -6.50 16.54
C MET A 1 -11.13 -6.14 17.42
N SER A 2 -11.03 -6.72 18.64
CA SER A 2 -9.86 -6.52 19.50
C SER A 2 -8.65 -7.24 18.89
N ALA A 3 -7.48 -6.58 18.86
CA ALA A 3 -6.26 -7.20 18.34
C ALA A 3 -5.80 -8.35 19.25
N ARG A 4 -5.26 -9.41 18.65
CA ARG A 4 -4.79 -10.62 19.36
C ARG A 4 -3.29 -10.55 19.58
N VAL A 5 -2.89 -10.64 20.85
CA VAL A 5 -1.50 -10.61 21.29
C VAL A 5 -1.13 -12.01 21.78
N LEU A 6 -0.13 -12.64 21.15
CA LEU A 6 0.47 -13.88 21.66
C LEU A 6 1.59 -13.50 22.63
N VAL A 7 1.53 -14.06 23.84
CA VAL A 7 2.55 -13.94 24.88
C VAL A 7 3.18 -15.31 25.10
N ALA A 8 4.49 -15.40 24.92
CA ALA A 8 5.28 -16.61 25.17
C ALA A 8 6.37 -16.31 26.22
N ASP A 9 6.28 -16.94 27.35
CA ASP A 9 7.20 -16.83 28.48
C ASP A 9 7.11 -18.14 29.30
N ASP A 10 8.18 -18.65 29.87
CA ASP A 10 8.14 -19.87 30.67
C ASP A 10 7.68 -19.61 32.13
N ASP A 11 7.80 -18.38 32.60
CA ASP A 11 7.36 -17.97 33.92
C ASP A 11 5.84 -17.71 33.96
N GLU A 12 5.11 -18.50 34.74
CA GLU A 12 3.65 -18.40 34.87
C GLU A 12 3.19 -17.06 35.48
N ASP A 13 3.94 -16.50 36.40
CA ASP A 13 3.61 -15.23 37.05
C ASP A 13 3.77 -14.07 36.05
N ILE A 14 4.80 -14.12 35.21
CA ILE A 14 5.01 -13.13 34.14
C ILE A 14 3.92 -13.26 33.08
N ARG A 15 3.55 -14.47 32.66
CA ARG A 15 2.45 -14.67 31.71
C ARG A 15 1.12 -14.13 32.26
N ALA A 16 0.80 -14.43 33.50
CA ALA A 16 -0.42 -13.93 34.14
C ALA A 16 -0.42 -12.40 34.27
N TYR A 17 0.71 -11.80 34.61
CA TYR A 17 0.86 -10.34 34.67
C TYR A 17 0.66 -9.69 33.30
N LEU A 18 1.29 -10.23 32.25
CA LEU A 18 1.15 -9.75 30.88
C LEU A 18 -0.28 -9.91 30.35
N GLU A 19 -0.92 -11.05 30.66
CA GLU A 19 -2.30 -11.31 30.28
C GLU A 19 -3.23 -10.24 30.86
N VAL A 20 -3.19 -10.00 32.17
CA VAL A 20 -4.05 -9.02 32.82
C VAL A 20 -3.77 -7.62 32.29
N THR A 21 -2.50 -7.24 32.15
CA THR A 21 -2.11 -5.91 31.63
C THR A 21 -2.65 -5.66 30.22
N LEU A 22 -2.50 -6.62 29.33
CA LEU A 22 -2.94 -6.50 27.95
C LEU A 22 -4.47 -6.59 27.80
N GLN A 23 -5.15 -7.42 28.60
CA GLN A 23 -6.61 -7.49 28.63
C GLN A 23 -7.23 -6.17 29.11
N LEU A 24 -6.67 -5.56 30.16
CA LEU A 24 -7.10 -4.24 30.63
C LEU A 24 -6.89 -3.15 29.57
N ALA A 25 -5.87 -3.28 28.72
CA ALA A 25 -5.64 -2.40 27.58
C ALA A 25 -6.55 -2.66 26.36
N GLY A 26 -7.43 -3.68 26.43
CA GLY A 26 -8.44 -4.03 25.43
C GLY A 26 -7.97 -5.04 24.38
N PHE A 27 -6.87 -5.77 24.60
CA PHE A 27 -6.38 -6.81 23.71
C PHE A 27 -6.97 -8.18 24.06
N HIS A 28 -7.02 -9.07 23.07
CA HIS A 28 -7.28 -10.50 23.28
C HIS A 28 -5.94 -11.23 23.37
N VAL A 29 -5.67 -11.88 24.52
CA VAL A 29 -4.39 -12.51 24.81
C VAL A 29 -4.43 -14.00 24.51
N LEU A 30 -3.40 -14.50 23.86
CA LEU A 30 -3.10 -15.91 23.64
C LEU A 30 -1.81 -16.21 24.41
N LEU A 31 -1.72 -17.35 25.07
CA LEU A 31 -0.57 -17.73 25.89
C LEU A 31 0.16 -18.94 25.30
N ALA A 32 1.46 -18.97 25.51
CA ALA A 32 2.34 -20.10 25.23
C ALA A 32 3.39 -20.22 26.35
N ASN A 33 3.79 -21.45 26.69
CA ASN A 33 4.70 -21.73 27.78
C ASN A 33 6.17 -21.85 27.34
N ASP A 34 6.38 -22.01 26.02
CA ASP A 34 7.70 -22.09 25.42
C ASP A 34 7.68 -21.69 23.94
N GLY A 35 8.87 -21.65 23.30
CA GLY A 35 9.00 -21.26 21.91
C GLY A 35 8.35 -22.24 20.93
N ALA A 36 8.22 -23.52 21.25
CA ALA A 36 7.60 -24.53 20.40
C ALA A 36 6.07 -24.32 20.37
N GLU A 37 5.47 -24.12 21.53
CA GLU A 37 4.04 -23.79 21.65
C GLU A 37 3.73 -22.44 21.01
N ALA A 38 4.60 -21.44 21.19
CA ALA A 38 4.45 -20.12 20.55
C ALA A 38 4.35 -20.23 19.02
N ILE A 39 5.19 -21.02 18.38
CA ILE A 39 5.13 -21.28 16.93
C ILE A 39 3.81 -21.94 16.55
N GLN A 40 3.35 -22.93 17.30
CA GLN A 40 2.09 -23.62 16.99
C GLN A 40 0.88 -22.68 17.14
N VAL A 41 0.84 -21.90 18.21
CA VAL A 41 -0.23 -20.92 18.45
C VAL A 41 -0.21 -19.83 17.36
N ALA A 42 0.97 -19.31 17.00
CA ALA A 42 1.11 -18.31 15.95
C ALA A 42 0.55 -18.84 14.60
N ARG A 43 0.84 -20.09 14.24
CA ARG A 43 0.35 -20.73 13.00
C ARG A 43 -1.17 -20.93 12.98
N ASN A 44 -1.74 -21.35 14.10
CA ASN A 44 -3.14 -21.77 14.16
C ASN A 44 -4.08 -20.61 14.49
N ALA A 45 -3.70 -19.77 15.44
CA ALA A 45 -4.55 -18.70 15.95
C ALA A 45 -4.32 -17.35 15.24
N ARG A 46 -3.25 -17.19 14.46
CA ARG A 46 -2.91 -15.97 13.70
C ARG A 46 -3.00 -14.71 14.57
N PRO A 47 -2.12 -14.53 15.56
CA PRO A 47 -2.07 -13.32 16.36
C PRO A 47 -1.70 -12.11 15.47
N ASP A 48 -1.97 -10.91 15.98
CA ASP A 48 -1.61 -9.66 15.30
C ASP A 48 -0.22 -9.15 15.73
N VAL A 49 0.29 -9.63 16.88
CA VAL A 49 1.64 -9.39 17.41
C VAL A 49 2.06 -10.51 18.36
N VAL A 50 3.35 -10.78 18.44
CA VAL A 50 3.94 -11.78 19.33
C VAL A 50 4.88 -11.08 20.31
N LEU A 51 4.69 -11.33 21.61
CA LEU A 51 5.63 -11.02 22.68
C LEU A 51 6.34 -12.32 23.05
N LEU A 52 7.65 -12.36 22.96
CA LEU A 52 8.43 -13.58 23.03
C LEU A 52 9.59 -13.41 23.98
N ASP A 53 9.56 -14.13 25.11
CA ASP A 53 10.73 -14.16 26.00
C ASP A 53 11.93 -14.80 25.30
N VAL A 54 13.10 -14.22 25.51
CA VAL A 54 14.35 -14.71 24.94
C VAL A 54 14.78 -16.02 25.64
N MET A 55 14.65 -16.09 26.96
CA MET A 55 15.17 -17.16 27.79
C MET A 55 14.05 -18.14 28.19
N MET A 56 13.77 -19.13 27.34
CA MET A 56 12.79 -20.18 27.64
C MET A 56 13.43 -21.56 27.54
N PRO A 57 13.02 -22.54 28.39
CA PRO A 57 13.45 -23.93 28.27
C PRO A 57 12.94 -24.56 26.98
N THR A 58 13.51 -25.70 26.60
CA THR A 58 13.14 -26.51 25.41
C THR A 58 13.50 -25.84 24.11
N ARG A 59 13.04 -24.63 23.88
CA ARG A 59 13.35 -23.79 22.70
C ARG A 59 13.39 -22.34 23.12
N ASP A 60 14.53 -21.69 22.95
CA ASP A 60 14.69 -20.28 23.26
C ASP A 60 13.92 -19.37 22.28
N GLY A 61 13.71 -18.14 22.68
CA GLY A 61 12.94 -17.19 21.90
C GLY A 61 13.59 -16.80 20.57
N LEU A 62 14.91 -16.81 20.48
CA LEU A 62 15.62 -16.50 19.23
C LEU A 62 15.45 -17.60 18.21
N ASP A 63 15.47 -18.88 18.63
CA ASP A 63 15.18 -20.00 17.73
C ASP A 63 13.71 -20.01 17.28
N ALA A 64 12.80 -19.67 18.19
CA ALA A 64 11.39 -19.51 17.85
C ALA A 64 11.19 -18.36 16.84
N LEU A 65 11.85 -17.22 17.04
CA LEU A 65 11.82 -16.09 16.11
C LEU A 65 12.28 -16.47 14.71
N ARG A 66 13.45 -17.15 14.59
CA ARG A 66 13.96 -17.61 13.30
C ARG A 66 12.94 -18.48 12.57
N GLN A 67 12.32 -19.44 13.27
CA GLN A 67 11.30 -20.31 12.68
C GLN A 67 10.01 -19.60 12.31
N LEU A 68 9.61 -18.56 13.07
CA LEU A 68 8.49 -17.70 12.69
C LEU A 68 8.81 -16.92 11.43
N ARG A 69 10.05 -16.44 11.26
CA ARG A 69 10.49 -15.71 10.05
C ARG A 69 10.58 -16.59 8.81
N ASP A 70 11.03 -17.83 8.96
CA ASP A 70 11.17 -18.78 7.87
C ASP A 70 9.81 -19.34 7.36
N ASP A 71 8.75 -19.28 8.15
CA ASP A 71 7.41 -19.74 7.75
C ASP A 71 6.62 -18.60 7.06
N PRO A 72 6.23 -18.74 5.78
CA PRO A 72 5.46 -17.72 5.05
C PRO A 72 4.15 -17.32 5.74
N ARG A 73 3.58 -18.15 6.60
CA ARG A 73 2.33 -17.87 7.33
C ARG A 73 2.53 -16.94 8.52
N THR A 74 3.74 -16.90 9.08
CA THR A 74 4.06 -16.17 10.31
C THR A 74 5.19 -15.15 10.15
N GLY A 75 5.96 -15.20 9.06
CA GLY A 75 7.13 -14.36 8.82
C GLY A 75 6.84 -12.86 8.81
N HIS A 76 5.59 -12.48 8.53
CA HIS A 76 5.12 -11.09 8.51
C HIS A 76 4.62 -10.59 9.87
N LEU A 77 4.48 -11.46 10.88
CA LEU A 77 3.99 -11.08 12.20
C LEU A 77 5.01 -10.19 12.92
N PRO A 78 4.61 -9.05 13.50
CA PRO A 78 5.49 -8.30 14.38
C PRO A 78 5.84 -9.12 15.61
N VAL A 79 7.14 -9.24 15.90
CA VAL A 79 7.68 -9.95 17.06
C VAL A 79 8.47 -8.98 17.92
N MET A 80 8.08 -8.85 19.19
CA MET A 80 8.79 -8.11 20.21
C MET A 80 9.43 -9.08 21.19
N LEU A 81 10.74 -8.96 21.39
CA LEU A 81 11.47 -9.78 22.36
C LEU A 81 11.37 -9.19 23.77
N LEU A 82 11.12 -10.05 24.74
CA LEU A 82 11.22 -9.72 26.16
C LEU A 82 12.56 -10.27 26.69
N THR A 83 13.38 -9.43 27.31
CA THR A 83 14.74 -9.83 27.75
C THR A 83 15.04 -9.34 29.16
N ALA A 84 15.73 -10.16 29.94
CA ALA A 84 16.21 -9.79 31.29
C ALA A 84 17.51 -8.97 31.27
N ARG A 85 18.19 -8.79 30.15
CA ARG A 85 19.51 -8.17 30.06
C ARG A 85 19.59 -7.02 29.06
N VAL A 86 20.20 -5.92 29.52
CA VAL A 86 20.62 -4.74 28.75
C VAL A 86 22.00 -4.98 28.08
N GLN A 87 22.42 -6.22 27.85
CA GLN A 87 23.67 -6.39 27.10
C GLN A 87 23.40 -6.12 25.63
N THR A 88 24.09 -5.15 25.10
CA THR A 88 24.04 -4.68 23.71
C THR A 88 24.11 -5.83 22.70
N ASP A 89 24.79 -6.92 23.03
CA ASP A 89 24.98 -8.06 22.15
C ASP A 89 23.72 -8.90 21.93
N ASP A 90 22.85 -9.07 22.97
CA ASP A 90 21.60 -9.85 22.85
C ASP A 90 20.52 -9.05 22.08
N ALA A 91 20.45 -7.74 22.31
CA ALA A 91 19.54 -6.87 21.58
C ALA A 91 19.94 -6.75 20.09
N ILE A 92 21.23 -6.64 19.80
CA ILE A 92 21.77 -6.65 18.43
C ILE A 92 21.51 -7.99 17.76
N THR A 93 21.76 -9.10 18.47
CA THR A 93 21.51 -10.47 17.94
C THR A 93 20.02 -10.69 17.67
N GLY A 94 19.13 -10.15 18.52
CA GLY A 94 17.67 -10.25 18.33
C GLY A 94 17.18 -9.44 17.13
N LEU A 95 17.67 -8.22 16.95
CA LEU A 95 17.34 -7.39 15.79
C LEU A 95 17.91 -7.98 14.49
N ASP A 96 19.15 -8.48 14.52
CA ASP A 96 19.76 -9.19 13.38
C ASP A 96 19.03 -10.51 13.06
N ALA A 97 18.41 -11.14 14.05
CA ALA A 97 17.54 -12.31 13.86
C ALA A 97 16.14 -11.94 13.33
N GLY A 98 15.84 -10.64 13.15
CA GLY A 98 14.60 -10.15 12.56
C GLY A 98 13.49 -9.82 13.55
N ALA A 99 13.79 -9.52 14.81
CA ALA A 99 12.82 -8.93 15.74
C ALA A 99 12.46 -7.49 15.33
N ASP A 100 11.19 -7.09 15.54
CA ASP A 100 10.71 -5.74 15.21
C ASP A 100 10.93 -4.74 16.36
N ASP A 101 11.06 -5.24 17.60
CA ASP A 101 11.29 -4.44 18.81
C ASP A 101 11.79 -5.35 19.94
N TYR A 102 12.27 -4.74 21.02
CA TYR A 102 12.58 -5.45 22.26
C TYR A 102 12.18 -4.62 23.49
N LEU A 103 11.92 -5.31 24.62
CA LEU A 103 11.57 -4.70 25.89
C LEU A 103 12.31 -5.41 27.02
N THR A 104 12.98 -4.64 27.87
CA THR A 104 13.76 -5.20 28.98
C THR A 104 12.92 -5.40 30.23
N LYS A 105 13.07 -6.56 30.87
CA LYS A 105 12.47 -6.87 32.16
C LYS A 105 13.36 -6.27 33.31
N PRO A 106 12.79 -5.64 34.35
CA PRO A 106 11.38 -5.33 34.52
C PRO A 106 10.94 -4.15 33.65
N PHE A 107 9.75 -4.20 33.12
CA PHE A 107 9.18 -3.17 32.25
C PHE A 107 7.96 -2.50 32.88
N ASP A 108 7.71 -1.27 32.49
CA ASP A 108 6.53 -0.51 32.86
C ASP A 108 5.32 -1.00 32.02
N PRO A 109 4.13 -1.24 32.61
CA PRO A 109 2.93 -1.67 31.89
C PRO A 109 2.51 -0.71 30.78
N ASP A 110 2.61 0.59 31.00
CA ASP A 110 2.23 1.60 30.03
C ASP A 110 3.22 1.62 28.85
N GLU A 111 4.51 1.41 29.11
CA GLU A 111 5.52 1.25 28.05
C GLU A 111 5.23 0.02 27.19
N LEU A 112 4.96 -1.14 27.82
CA LEU A 112 4.58 -2.36 27.10
C LEU A 112 3.39 -2.12 26.16
N VAL A 113 2.30 -1.58 26.69
CA VAL A 113 1.07 -1.30 25.94
C VAL A 113 1.33 -0.32 24.79
N ALA A 114 2.13 0.73 25.05
CA ALA A 114 2.47 1.71 24.03
C ALA A 114 3.28 1.08 22.88
N ARG A 115 4.24 0.21 23.18
CA ARG A 115 5.05 -0.52 22.19
C ARG A 115 4.22 -1.52 21.38
N VAL A 116 3.35 -2.31 22.05
CA VAL A 116 2.42 -3.21 21.36
C VAL A 116 1.53 -2.44 20.39
N ARG A 117 0.94 -1.32 20.81
CA ARG A 117 0.16 -0.46 19.91
C ARG A 117 0.99 0.10 18.75
N ALA A 118 2.25 0.45 18.98
CA ALA A 118 3.15 0.94 17.93
C ALA A 118 3.49 -0.17 16.92
N ALA A 119 3.78 -1.40 17.39
CA ALA A 119 4.02 -2.57 16.56
C ALA A 119 2.81 -2.89 15.67
N LEU A 120 1.60 -2.91 16.26
CA LEU A 120 0.36 -3.13 15.52
C LEU A 120 0.12 -2.05 14.46
N ARG A 121 0.33 -0.76 14.77
CA ARG A 121 0.20 0.32 13.78
C ARG A 121 1.21 0.19 12.64
N ARG A 122 2.47 -0.20 12.93
CA ARG A 122 3.50 -0.44 11.90
C ARG A 122 3.09 -1.58 10.98
N ALA A 123 2.65 -2.72 11.55
CA ALA A 123 2.20 -3.88 10.79
C ALA A 123 0.99 -3.55 9.90
N GLU A 124 0.00 -2.84 10.43
CA GLU A 124 -1.15 -2.34 9.69
C GLU A 124 -0.73 -1.46 8.51
N THR A 125 0.18 -0.51 8.76
CA THR A 125 0.70 0.37 7.71
C THR A 125 1.45 -0.42 6.63
N GLN A 126 2.21 -1.45 6.99
CA GLN A 126 2.92 -2.30 6.03
C GLN A 126 1.94 -3.17 5.21
N ARG A 127 0.94 -3.77 5.86
CA ARG A 127 -0.09 -4.60 5.19
C ARG A 127 -0.94 -3.81 4.21
N THR A 128 -1.19 -2.53 4.52
CA THR A 128 -2.03 -1.66 3.70
C THR A 128 -1.26 -0.94 2.59
N ARG A 129 0.06 -1.16 2.46
CA ARG A 129 0.88 -0.59 1.39
C ARG A 129 1.06 -1.57 0.22
N ASN A 130 1.17 -1.02 -0.97
CA ASN A 130 1.58 -1.79 -2.14
C ASN A 130 3.06 -2.17 -2.01
N PRO A 131 3.43 -3.46 -2.10
CA PRO A 131 4.81 -3.91 -1.85
C PRO A 131 5.82 -3.42 -2.90
N LEU A 132 5.37 -3.13 -4.13
CA LEU A 132 6.23 -2.67 -5.22
C LEU A 132 6.59 -1.20 -5.09
N THR A 133 5.58 -0.34 -4.84
CA THR A 133 5.73 1.12 -4.86
C THR A 133 5.81 1.74 -3.48
N GLY A 134 5.47 1.00 -2.42
CA GLY A 134 5.38 1.52 -1.06
C GLY A 134 4.23 2.51 -0.83
N LEU A 135 3.43 2.80 -1.86
CA LEU A 135 2.26 3.66 -1.74
C LEU A 135 1.15 2.98 -0.95
N PRO A 136 0.26 3.74 -0.29
CA PRO A 136 -0.99 3.23 0.25
C PRO A 136 -1.75 2.38 -0.76
N GLY A 137 -2.17 1.18 -0.35
CA GLY A 137 -2.95 0.25 -1.17
C GLY A 137 -4.46 0.43 -1.01
N ASN A 138 -5.24 -0.48 -1.60
CA ASN A 138 -6.70 -0.40 -1.68
C ASN A 138 -7.40 -0.12 -0.35
N GLU A 139 -7.02 -0.79 0.72
CA GLU A 139 -7.65 -0.61 2.03
C GLU A 139 -7.47 0.82 2.55
N SER A 140 -6.26 1.38 2.45
CA SER A 140 -5.96 2.76 2.82
C SER A 140 -6.69 3.77 1.92
N ILE A 141 -6.78 3.48 0.62
CA ILE A 141 -7.50 4.31 -0.36
C ILE A 141 -8.99 4.40 0.00
N LEU A 142 -9.63 3.25 0.22
CA LEU A 142 -11.06 3.18 0.56
C LEU A 142 -11.35 3.86 1.90
N ALA A 143 -10.52 3.62 2.92
CA ALA A 143 -10.66 4.27 4.22
C ALA A 143 -10.51 5.80 4.12
N ARG A 144 -9.60 6.29 3.24
CA ARG A 144 -9.42 7.73 3.01
C ARG A 144 -10.63 8.34 2.29
N LEU A 145 -11.12 7.70 1.23
CA LEU A 145 -12.30 8.14 0.48
C LEU A 145 -13.55 8.21 1.36
N SER A 146 -13.85 7.13 2.10
CA SER A 146 -14.99 7.10 3.02
C SER A 146 -14.92 8.22 4.06
N ARG A 147 -13.74 8.42 4.67
CA ARG A 147 -13.55 9.49 5.67
C ARG A 147 -13.78 10.89 5.11
N LEU A 148 -13.37 11.15 3.86
CA LEU A 148 -13.57 12.46 3.22
C LEU A 148 -15.05 12.69 2.91
N LEU A 149 -15.75 11.67 2.40
CA LEU A 149 -17.20 11.72 2.14
C LEU A 149 -18.00 11.91 3.43
N ASP A 150 -17.70 11.14 4.49
CA ASP A 150 -18.41 11.22 5.78
C ASP A 150 -18.26 12.61 6.44
N ARG A 151 -17.15 13.31 6.19
CA ARG A 151 -16.91 14.66 6.67
C ARG A 151 -17.56 15.76 5.81
N GLY A 152 -18.11 15.42 4.66
CA GLY A 152 -18.57 16.37 3.68
C GLY A 152 -17.46 17.29 3.16
N ALA A 153 -16.21 16.81 3.18
CA ALA A 153 -15.07 17.57 2.70
C ALA A 153 -15.08 17.67 1.17
N GLY A 154 -14.80 18.86 0.63
CA GLY A 154 -14.56 19.02 -0.80
C GLY A 154 -13.26 18.37 -1.22
N PHE A 155 -13.32 17.43 -2.18
CA PHE A 155 -12.14 16.81 -2.76
C PHE A 155 -12.38 16.31 -4.19
N ALA A 156 -11.31 16.08 -4.93
CA ALA A 156 -11.32 15.44 -6.24
C ALA A 156 -10.49 14.16 -6.20
N LEU A 157 -10.97 13.15 -6.93
CA LEU A 157 -10.30 11.88 -7.20
C LEU A 157 -9.77 11.89 -8.63
N LEU A 158 -8.47 11.72 -8.80
CA LEU A 158 -7.82 11.43 -10.05
C LEU A 158 -7.54 9.92 -10.11
N TYR A 159 -8.15 9.24 -11.07
CA TYR A 159 -7.88 7.82 -11.34
C TYR A 159 -6.91 7.72 -12.50
N VAL A 160 -5.72 7.17 -12.26
CA VAL A 160 -4.58 7.18 -13.19
C VAL A 160 -4.29 5.75 -13.67
N ASP A 161 -4.12 5.57 -14.97
CA ASP A 161 -3.83 4.28 -15.64
C ASP A 161 -2.58 4.43 -16.51
N LEU A 162 -1.69 3.46 -16.46
CA LEU A 162 -0.50 3.42 -17.31
C LEU A 162 -0.82 2.72 -18.64
N ASP A 163 -0.97 3.49 -19.68
CA ASP A 163 -1.30 2.99 -21.01
C ASP A 163 -0.17 2.15 -21.60
N ARG A 164 -0.54 1.10 -22.35
CA ARG A 164 0.38 0.21 -23.06
C ARG A 164 1.35 -0.54 -22.14
N PHE A 165 1.02 -0.66 -20.86
CA PHE A 165 1.88 -1.34 -19.88
C PHE A 165 2.09 -2.81 -20.21
N LYS A 166 1.06 -3.51 -20.70
CA LYS A 166 1.20 -4.91 -21.12
C LYS A 166 2.18 -5.08 -22.29
N PRO A 167 2.05 -4.36 -23.42
CA PRO A 167 3.06 -4.41 -24.50
C PRO A 167 4.48 -4.08 -24.04
N PHE A 168 4.63 -3.13 -23.11
CA PHE A 168 5.92 -2.79 -22.52
C PHE A 168 6.51 -3.98 -21.75
N ASN A 169 5.72 -4.65 -20.91
CA ASN A 169 6.14 -5.86 -20.21
C ASN A 169 6.47 -7.03 -21.14
N ASP A 170 5.68 -7.20 -22.20
CA ASP A 170 5.90 -8.26 -23.19
C ASP A 170 7.23 -8.03 -23.97
N HIS A 171 7.66 -6.77 -24.12
CA HIS A 171 8.90 -6.39 -24.80
C HIS A 171 10.13 -6.41 -23.89
N TYR A 172 10.02 -5.79 -22.70
CA TYR A 172 11.16 -5.57 -21.80
C TYR A 172 11.22 -6.49 -20.57
N GLY A 173 10.15 -7.24 -20.33
CA GLY A 173 10.02 -8.10 -19.14
C GLY A 173 9.51 -7.36 -17.90
N PHE A 174 9.07 -8.16 -16.92
CA PHE A 174 8.41 -7.66 -15.71
C PHE A 174 9.28 -6.77 -14.84
N LEU A 175 10.59 -7.00 -14.76
CA LEU A 175 11.48 -6.18 -13.95
C LEU A 175 11.51 -4.72 -14.41
N ARG A 176 11.56 -4.49 -15.73
CA ARG A 176 11.47 -3.11 -16.27
C ARG A 176 10.06 -2.54 -16.14
N GLY A 177 9.03 -3.37 -16.19
CA GLY A 177 7.67 -2.97 -15.87
C GLY A 177 7.54 -2.49 -14.42
N ASP A 178 8.15 -3.19 -13.48
CA ASP A 178 8.21 -2.77 -12.09
C ASP A 178 8.90 -1.40 -11.93
N ASP A 179 9.97 -1.15 -12.67
CA ASP A 179 10.65 0.16 -12.68
C ASP A 179 9.77 1.25 -13.30
N ALA A 180 8.97 0.93 -14.31
CA ALA A 180 7.99 1.86 -14.86
C ALA A 180 6.92 2.22 -13.83
N LEU A 181 6.37 1.24 -13.09
CA LEU A 181 5.40 1.49 -12.01
C LEU A 181 5.99 2.32 -10.86
N ARG A 182 7.26 2.05 -10.46
CA ARG A 182 7.96 2.88 -9.47
C ARG A 182 8.15 4.32 -9.97
N SER A 183 8.41 4.48 -11.25
CA SER A 183 8.55 5.80 -11.88
C SER A 183 7.24 6.58 -11.88
N VAL A 184 6.10 5.93 -12.19
CA VAL A 184 4.76 6.54 -12.02
C VAL A 184 4.56 6.97 -10.57
N ALA A 185 4.80 6.09 -9.60
CA ALA A 185 4.65 6.41 -8.18
C ALA A 185 5.50 7.62 -7.76
N THR A 186 6.73 7.71 -8.25
CA THR A 186 7.64 8.84 -8.00
C THR A 186 7.09 10.14 -8.57
N VAL A 187 6.57 10.13 -9.80
CA VAL A 187 5.94 11.31 -10.43
C VAL A 187 4.73 11.78 -9.63
N LEU A 188 3.84 10.84 -9.25
CA LEU A 188 2.64 11.17 -8.48
C LEU A 188 2.99 11.77 -7.11
N GLN A 189 3.98 11.20 -6.41
CA GLN A 189 4.45 11.72 -5.13
C GLN A 189 5.07 13.12 -5.28
N ALA A 190 5.92 13.32 -6.28
CA ALA A 190 6.56 14.61 -6.52
C ALA A 190 5.53 15.70 -6.83
N VAL A 191 4.50 15.40 -7.63
CA VAL A 191 3.42 16.35 -7.88
C VAL A 191 2.63 16.62 -6.60
N ARG A 192 2.26 15.60 -5.82
CA ARG A 192 1.58 15.78 -4.53
C ARG A 192 2.35 16.71 -3.59
N ASP A 193 3.67 16.52 -3.48
CA ASP A 193 4.51 17.29 -2.55
C ASP A 193 4.68 18.77 -2.96
N GLU A 194 4.43 19.08 -4.23
CA GLU A 194 4.43 20.46 -4.76
C GLU A 194 3.08 21.18 -4.69
N LEU A 195 2.02 20.41 -4.38
CA LEU A 195 0.71 21.03 -4.16
C LEU A 195 0.66 21.58 -2.73
N ASP A 196 0.14 22.80 -2.57
CA ASP A 196 -0.15 23.36 -1.25
C ASP A 196 -1.45 22.74 -0.69
N ASP A 197 -1.42 21.40 -0.49
CA ASP A 197 -2.55 20.62 -0.02
C ASP A 197 -2.08 19.57 1.01
N PRO A 198 -2.20 19.84 2.32
CA PRO A 198 -1.81 18.91 3.37
C PRO A 198 -2.67 17.64 3.40
N GLU A 199 -3.85 17.67 2.77
CA GLU A 199 -4.75 16.53 2.67
C GLU A 199 -4.51 15.68 1.39
N ALA A 200 -3.62 16.14 0.50
CA ALA A 200 -3.29 15.42 -0.73
C ALA A 200 -2.77 14.01 -0.44
N PHE A 201 -3.26 13.04 -1.20
CA PHE A 201 -2.98 11.63 -0.97
C PHE A 201 -2.72 10.94 -2.30
N VAL A 202 -1.78 9.99 -2.30
CA VAL A 202 -1.46 9.13 -3.46
C VAL A 202 -1.58 7.69 -3.02
N GLY A 203 -2.23 6.86 -3.84
CA GLY A 203 -2.39 5.44 -3.60
C GLY A 203 -2.15 4.59 -4.86
N HIS A 204 -1.81 3.32 -4.68
CA HIS A 204 -1.64 2.34 -5.74
C HIS A 204 -2.71 1.27 -5.59
N VAL A 205 -3.67 1.25 -6.52
CA VAL A 205 -4.82 0.31 -6.50
C VAL A 205 -4.34 -1.12 -6.79
N GLY A 206 -3.49 -1.26 -7.81
CA GLY A 206 -2.90 -2.53 -8.23
C GLY A 206 -2.67 -2.58 -9.74
N GLY A 207 -1.75 -3.43 -10.18
CA GLY A 207 -1.35 -3.47 -11.58
C GLY A 207 -0.82 -2.11 -12.04
N ASP A 208 -1.46 -1.52 -13.02
CA ASP A 208 -1.15 -0.23 -13.65
C ASP A 208 -2.04 0.93 -13.18
N ASP A 209 -2.92 0.71 -12.18
CA ASP A 209 -3.88 1.68 -11.67
C ASP A 209 -3.41 2.38 -10.38
N PHE A 210 -3.49 3.72 -10.37
CA PHE A 210 -3.18 4.58 -9.22
C PHE A 210 -4.30 5.58 -8.96
N VAL A 211 -4.29 6.17 -7.77
CA VAL A 211 -5.21 7.25 -7.41
C VAL A 211 -4.48 8.42 -6.77
N VAL A 212 -4.99 9.62 -7.04
CA VAL A 212 -4.56 10.84 -6.35
C VAL A 212 -5.80 11.55 -5.83
N LEU A 213 -5.79 11.96 -4.57
CA LEU A 213 -6.83 12.77 -3.95
C LEU A 213 -6.25 14.14 -3.66
N VAL A 214 -6.95 15.18 -4.06
CA VAL A 214 -6.55 16.57 -3.84
C VAL A 214 -7.79 17.42 -3.61
N ARG A 215 -7.62 18.67 -3.15
CA ARG A 215 -8.69 19.66 -3.14
C ARG A 215 -9.21 19.91 -4.56
N PRO A 216 -10.51 20.19 -4.75
CA PRO A 216 -11.13 20.30 -6.08
C PRO A 216 -10.43 21.32 -7.00
N GLU A 217 -10.09 22.48 -6.47
CA GLU A 217 -9.44 23.56 -7.22
C GLU A 217 -8.03 23.22 -7.73
N LEU A 218 -7.40 22.17 -7.18
CA LEU A 218 -6.08 21.69 -7.60
C LEU A 218 -6.13 20.52 -8.60
N ALA A 219 -7.31 19.94 -8.84
CA ALA A 219 -7.46 18.71 -9.60
C ALA A 219 -6.91 18.79 -11.04
N GLU A 220 -7.29 19.81 -11.80
CA GLU A 220 -6.81 20.00 -13.17
C GLU A 220 -5.30 20.32 -13.21
N THR A 221 -4.82 21.11 -12.24
CA THR A 221 -3.39 21.42 -12.13
C THR A 221 -2.57 20.18 -11.81
N ALA A 222 -3.06 19.33 -10.89
CA ALA A 222 -2.42 18.07 -10.56
C ALA A 222 -2.39 17.12 -11.78
N ALA A 223 -3.54 16.92 -12.44
CA ALA A 223 -3.65 16.06 -13.62
C ALA A 223 -2.69 16.49 -14.74
N ARG A 224 -2.68 17.77 -15.08
CA ARG A 224 -1.79 18.33 -16.10
C ARG A 224 -0.31 18.14 -15.74
N ARG A 225 0.10 18.49 -14.50
CA ARG A 225 1.50 18.31 -14.05
C ARG A 225 1.93 16.84 -14.06
N ILE A 226 1.04 15.93 -13.70
CA ILE A 226 1.32 14.49 -13.75
C ILE A 226 1.58 14.08 -15.20
N CYS A 227 0.71 14.45 -16.15
CA CYS A 227 0.88 14.16 -17.58
C CYS A 227 2.22 14.73 -18.11
N GLU A 228 2.48 16.02 -17.91
CA GLU A 228 3.69 16.69 -18.37
C GLU A 228 4.97 16.03 -17.86
N ARG A 229 5.00 15.67 -16.57
CA ARG A 229 6.17 15.02 -15.96
C ARG A 229 6.37 13.60 -16.40
N PHE A 230 5.29 12.85 -16.51
CA PHE A 230 5.40 11.48 -16.97
C PHE A 230 5.84 11.43 -18.44
N ASP A 231 5.30 12.27 -19.30
CA ASP A 231 5.69 12.34 -20.72
C ASP A 231 7.17 12.74 -20.89
N ALA A 232 7.70 13.59 -20.02
CA ALA A 232 9.12 13.93 -20.01
C ALA A 232 9.99 12.76 -19.52
N LEU A 233 9.49 11.93 -18.62
CA LEU A 233 10.20 10.79 -18.05
C LEU A 233 10.10 9.53 -18.92
N ALA A 234 8.92 9.25 -19.48
CA ALA A 234 8.60 8.00 -20.18
C ALA A 234 9.67 7.56 -21.22
N PRO A 235 10.24 8.45 -22.04
CA PRO A 235 11.29 8.04 -23.00
C PRO A 235 12.54 7.46 -22.33
N THR A 236 12.81 7.80 -21.07
CA THR A 236 14.00 7.29 -20.34
C THR A 236 13.87 5.83 -19.94
N LEU A 237 12.67 5.28 -19.96
CA LEU A 237 12.37 3.87 -19.62
C LEU A 237 12.71 2.92 -20.78
N TYR A 238 13.00 3.46 -21.96
CA TYR A 238 13.26 2.71 -23.21
C TYR A 238 14.72 2.67 -23.57
N ASP A 239 15.13 1.60 -24.26
CA ASP A 239 16.44 1.50 -24.87
C ASP A 239 16.64 2.58 -25.96
N PRO A 240 17.87 3.00 -26.24
CA PRO A 240 18.12 4.09 -27.18
C PRO A 240 17.47 3.93 -28.55
N PRO A 241 17.44 2.73 -29.18
CA PRO A 241 16.76 2.54 -30.48
C PRO A 241 15.25 2.80 -30.40
N ASP A 242 14.58 2.24 -29.39
CA ASP A 242 13.12 2.36 -29.23
C ASP A 242 12.73 3.78 -28.85
N ARG A 243 13.55 4.42 -28.00
CA ARG A 243 13.39 5.85 -27.67
C ARG A 243 13.48 6.73 -28.89
N GLN A 244 14.45 6.46 -29.79
CA GLN A 244 14.61 7.22 -31.02
C GLN A 244 13.47 6.96 -32.01
N ALA A 245 12.96 5.72 -32.07
CA ALA A 245 11.80 5.34 -32.87
C ALA A 245 10.48 5.90 -32.33
N GLY A 246 10.43 6.24 -31.04
CA GLY A 246 9.22 6.67 -30.35
C GLY A 246 8.18 5.56 -30.17
N SER A 247 8.58 4.30 -30.34
CA SER A 247 7.68 3.14 -30.33
C SER A 247 8.44 1.84 -30.17
N ILE A 248 7.72 0.79 -29.74
CA ILE A 248 8.18 -0.60 -29.71
C ILE A 248 7.35 -1.47 -30.63
N GLU A 249 7.92 -2.57 -31.11
CA GLU A 249 7.21 -3.59 -31.86
C GLU A 249 7.09 -4.85 -31.01
N VAL A 250 5.84 -5.32 -30.82
CA VAL A 250 5.53 -6.53 -30.06
C VAL A 250 4.64 -7.43 -30.91
N PRO A 251 4.95 -8.72 -31.07
CA PRO A 251 4.08 -9.61 -31.81
C PRO A 251 2.76 -9.84 -31.06
N ASP A 252 1.66 -9.82 -31.80
CA ASP A 252 0.36 -10.21 -31.27
C ASP A 252 0.26 -11.74 -31.08
N ARG A 253 -0.88 -12.23 -30.61
CA ARG A 253 -1.11 -13.68 -30.38
C ARG A 253 -1.00 -14.53 -31.64
N ARG A 254 -0.99 -13.93 -32.84
CA ARG A 254 -0.83 -14.58 -34.14
C ARG A 254 0.59 -14.44 -34.68
N GLY A 255 1.49 -13.81 -33.92
CA GLY A 255 2.87 -13.55 -34.34
C GLY A 255 3.02 -12.36 -35.28
N VAL A 256 1.99 -11.55 -35.46
CA VAL A 256 2.05 -10.36 -36.33
C VAL A 256 2.62 -9.19 -35.51
N PRO A 257 3.70 -8.53 -35.96
CA PRO A 257 4.25 -7.36 -35.28
C PRO A 257 3.21 -6.24 -35.20
N GLN A 258 2.99 -5.76 -33.97
CA GLN A 258 2.15 -4.60 -33.66
C GLN A 258 3.03 -3.49 -33.13
N ARG A 259 2.83 -2.28 -33.63
CA ARG A 259 3.55 -1.10 -33.17
C ARG A 259 2.80 -0.41 -32.03
N TYR A 260 3.49 -0.13 -30.94
CA TYR A 260 2.97 0.58 -29.78
C TYR A 260 3.82 1.81 -29.51
N ASP A 261 3.19 2.98 -29.37
CA ASP A 261 3.86 4.20 -28.91
C ASP A 261 4.40 4.02 -27.49
N LEU A 262 5.22 4.96 -27.03
CA LEU A 262 5.75 4.95 -25.68
C LEU A 262 4.62 4.96 -24.61
N LEU A 263 4.96 4.53 -23.39
CA LEU A 263 4.06 4.60 -22.25
C LEU A 263 3.52 6.02 -22.05
N SER A 264 2.27 6.12 -21.69
CA SER A 264 1.57 7.37 -21.36
C SER A 264 0.61 7.12 -20.19
N LEU A 265 0.06 8.18 -19.63
CA LEU A 265 -0.97 8.08 -18.59
C LEU A 265 -2.31 8.51 -19.13
N SER A 266 -3.37 7.79 -18.75
CA SER A 266 -4.76 8.22 -18.92
C SER A 266 -5.34 8.53 -17.53
N ILE A 267 -5.81 9.77 -17.33
CA ILE A 267 -6.31 10.22 -16.02
C ILE A 267 -7.78 10.62 -16.13
N GLY A 268 -8.61 10.03 -15.28
CA GLY A 268 -10.01 10.46 -15.11
C GLY A 268 -10.20 11.19 -13.80
N VAL A 269 -10.88 12.33 -13.82
CA VAL A 269 -11.09 13.20 -12.67
C VAL A 269 -12.58 13.26 -12.33
N ALA A 270 -12.91 12.96 -11.06
CA ALA A 270 -14.23 13.19 -10.47
C ALA A 270 -14.08 14.11 -9.25
N SER A 271 -15.01 15.08 -9.07
CA SER A 271 -14.94 16.08 -8.01
C SER A 271 -16.27 16.22 -7.29
N THR A 272 -16.21 16.34 -5.96
CA THR A 272 -17.38 16.65 -5.11
C THR A 272 -17.88 18.09 -5.31
N GLU A 273 -17.12 18.96 -5.97
CA GLU A 273 -17.59 20.29 -6.35
C GLU A 273 -18.59 20.26 -7.51
N VAL A 274 -18.48 19.25 -8.38
CA VAL A 274 -19.36 19.09 -9.54
C VAL A 274 -20.64 18.35 -9.18
N ARG A 275 -20.55 17.31 -8.35
CA ARG A 275 -21.69 16.52 -7.87
C ARG A 275 -21.46 15.91 -6.50
N ASP A 276 -22.54 15.65 -5.78
CA ASP A 276 -22.50 14.87 -4.56
C ASP A 276 -22.35 13.38 -4.86
N PHE A 277 -21.54 12.68 -4.07
CA PHE A 277 -21.37 11.23 -4.12
C PHE A 277 -21.82 10.63 -2.79
N ALA A 278 -22.86 9.79 -2.83
CA ALA A 278 -23.35 9.09 -1.63
C ALA A 278 -22.38 7.99 -1.17
N HIS A 279 -21.62 7.41 -2.12
CA HIS A 279 -20.70 6.32 -1.86
C HIS A 279 -19.41 6.48 -2.67
N HIS A 280 -18.28 6.07 -2.08
CA HIS A 280 -16.97 6.14 -2.76
C HIS A 280 -16.94 5.36 -4.09
N GLY A 281 -17.73 4.28 -4.21
CA GLY A 281 -17.86 3.49 -5.43
C GLY A 281 -18.37 4.30 -6.62
N ASP A 282 -19.31 5.21 -6.38
CA ASP A 282 -19.89 6.06 -7.45
C ASP A 282 -18.83 7.05 -7.97
N MET A 283 -18.04 7.62 -7.08
CA MET A 283 -16.95 8.52 -7.44
C MET A 283 -15.85 7.80 -8.24
N VAL A 284 -15.45 6.59 -7.79
CA VAL A 284 -14.49 5.75 -8.52
C VAL A 284 -15.02 5.35 -9.89
N SER A 285 -16.31 5.02 -10.00
CA SER A 285 -16.95 4.70 -11.29
C SER A 285 -16.90 5.89 -12.24
N THR A 286 -17.26 7.08 -11.77
CA THR A 286 -17.22 8.33 -12.55
C THR A 286 -15.78 8.64 -13.01
N ALA A 287 -14.80 8.57 -12.11
CA ALA A 287 -13.40 8.80 -12.49
C ALA A 287 -12.89 7.74 -13.50
N THR A 288 -13.31 6.48 -13.34
CA THR A 288 -12.96 5.40 -14.29
C THR A 288 -13.56 5.64 -15.67
N GLU A 289 -14.79 6.16 -15.75
CA GLU A 289 -15.42 6.54 -17.00
C GLU A 289 -14.64 7.68 -17.69
N MET A 290 -14.28 8.72 -16.95
CA MET A 290 -13.45 9.81 -17.47
C MET A 290 -12.05 9.33 -17.90
N LYS A 291 -11.45 8.39 -17.19
CA LYS A 291 -10.20 7.74 -17.58
C LYS A 291 -10.35 7.06 -18.97
N ARG A 292 -11.44 6.29 -19.17
CA ARG A 292 -11.71 5.66 -20.47
C ARG A 292 -11.90 6.70 -21.57
N TYR A 293 -12.57 7.81 -21.26
CA TYR A 293 -12.75 8.90 -22.20
C TYR A 293 -11.40 9.56 -22.57
N ALA A 294 -10.54 9.86 -21.61
CA ALA A 294 -9.17 10.33 -21.88
C ALA A 294 -8.41 9.33 -22.77
N LYS A 295 -8.47 8.03 -22.47
CA LYS A 295 -7.83 6.97 -23.25
C LYS A 295 -8.36 6.85 -24.68
N SER A 296 -9.61 7.20 -24.93
CA SER A 296 -10.24 7.15 -26.25
C SER A 296 -9.85 8.33 -27.17
N ARG A 297 -9.42 9.44 -26.59
CA ARG A 297 -8.96 10.65 -27.31
C ARG A 297 -7.54 10.45 -27.85
N LYS A 298 -7.34 9.49 -28.73
CA LYS A 298 -6.05 9.03 -29.26
C LYS A 298 -5.13 10.17 -29.69
N GLY A 299 -4.21 10.57 -28.79
CA GLY A 299 -3.10 11.48 -29.05
C GLY A 299 -1.78 10.84 -28.61
N PRO A 300 -0.62 11.34 -29.07
CA PRO A 300 0.66 10.97 -28.49
C PRO A 300 0.77 11.59 -27.09
N GLY A 301 1.21 10.78 -26.09
CA GLY A 301 1.43 11.23 -24.71
C GLY A 301 0.25 10.99 -23.78
N SER A 302 0.38 11.55 -22.58
CA SER A 302 -0.59 11.42 -21.50
C SER A 302 -1.74 12.41 -21.65
N ASP A 303 -2.94 12.01 -21.23
CA ASP A 303 -4.13 12.86 -21.30
C ASP A 303 -5.00 12.69 -20.04
N TYR A 304 -5.85 13.69 -19.78
CA TYR A 304 -6.81 13.64 -18.68
C TYR A 304 -8.18 14.17 -19.09
N ALA A 305 -9.22 13.65 -18.44
CA ALA A 305 -10.58 14.14 -18.61
C ALA A 305 -11.24 14.40 -17.25
N VAL A 306 -11.98 15.48 -17.18
CA VAL A 306 -12.67 15.91 -15.96
C VAL A 306 -14.17 15.73 -16.15
N ASP A 307 -14.83 15.09 -15.16
CA ASP A 307 -16.29 15.07 -15.14
C ASP A 307 -16.84 16.48 -14.88
N ARG A 308 -17.61 16.99 -15.83
CA ARG A 308 -18.24 18.32 -15.78
C ARG A 308 -19.76 18.25 -15.88
N ARG A 309 -20.33 17.05 -15.79
CA ARG A 309 -21.77 16.80 -15.91
C ARG A 309 -22.50 17.25 -14.66
N ALA A 310 -23.56 18.06 -14.82
CA ALA A 310 -24.42 18.46 -13.71
C ALA A 310 -25.18 17.27 -13.11
N PRO A 311 -25.59 17.33 -11.82
CA PRO A 311 -26.48 16.31 -11.23
C PRO A 311 -27.77 16.20 -12.04
N GLY A 312 -28.01 15.02 -12.66
CA GLY A 312 -29.20 14.76 -13.47
C GLY A 312 -28.95 14.58 -14.97
N ASP A 313 -27.77 14.90 -15.48
CA ASP A 313 -27.40 14.54 -16.85
C ASP A 313 -27.09 13.06 -16.93
N GLY A 314 -28.11 12.26 -17.27
CA GLY A 314 -27.99 10.82 -17.52
C GLY A 314 -27.02 10.56 -18.67
N VAL A 315 -26.35 9.42 -18.59
CA VAL A 315 -25.41 8.95 -19.62
C VAL A 315 -26.21 8.64 -20.91
N GLU A 316 -26.37 9.63 -21.79
CA GLU A 316 -26.52 9.40 -23.22
C GLU A 316 -25.18 9.71 -23.89
N MET A 317 -24.28 8.74 -23.86
CA MET A 317 -23.21 8.70 -24.85
C MET A 317 -23.73 7.94 -26.05
N GLU A 318 -24.11 8.62 -27.11
CA GLU A 318 -24.11 8.04 -28.44
C GLU A 318 -22.70 7.62 -28.78
N VAL A 319 -22.39 6.34 -28.57
CA VAL A 319 -21.20 5.72 -29.14
C VAL A 319 -21.57 5.39 -30.57
N GLU A 320 -21.31 6.30 -31.50
CA GLU A 320 -21.15 5.91 -32.89
C GLU A 320 -19.95 4.97 -32.97
N LEU A 321 -20.25 3.67 -33.01
CA LEU A 321 -19.29 2.65 -33.37
C LEU A 321 -19.12 2.67 -34.88
N PRO A 322 -17.89 2.70 -35.42
CA PRO A 322 -17.64 2.45 -36.83
C PRO A 322 -17.83 0.99 -37.22
#